data_e1f1dc446d36df5babf4d40c1f720118
#
_entry.id   e1f1dc446d36df5babf4d40c1f720118
#
_cell.length_a   1.000
_cell.length_b   1.000
_cell.length_c   1.000
_cell.angle_alpha   90.00
_cell.angle_beta   90.00
_cell.angle_gamma   90.00
#
_symmetry.space_group_name_H-M   'P 1'
#
loop_
_entity.id
_entity.type
_entity.pdbx_description
1 polymer ?
#
loop_
_entity_poly.entity_id
_entity_poly.type
_entity_poly.pdbx_seq_one_letter_code
_entity_poly.pdbx_strand_id
1 'polypeptide(L)'
;MDILLRESLFGRLINHVANDKALPYPEHAPDKEDQRGGQGTTEAGVEGDLCPRNWPKITKSFATVSVMLLNFSFYAASAIFTPSIPLIEDKFGATTSQGTLGLSLFVIAYGIGPLVLSPLSNLPSIGRSPVYVLGSLAFCLVNIGTALSRNVPTILGLRFLGGLVGSAPISVGGATLMEIYGPSQVPYAIAFYAVSGVCGPILGPIIGTLVVNRWQTWTATLWVLAGITAFTTLFVFLFLPETLMSNIVRRRLRRDGEHEAEHAGSNFLAEVARQTVEDFKLSCMDPVILFVNIHTMLIYGVLYLWFEFFPFVFGGIYGFDATQQALAFFGILVGAILSVAMYLAWLYFIYQPRLADPDVDVQPEDRLRPGQVGAVCIPICLFIFAWTSRESIHWIVPIIGTGFFAPGFYLTFQSILNYLGESYPRHVASVFAGNTFFRSSFGGALPLAAPRMLQSLGIGWASTTLGFISLVLVPLPFVLERYGKRLRSWSRYAN
;
A
#
# COMPACT_ATOMS: atom_id res chain seq x y z
N MET A 1 -25.59 -7.30 -7.12
CA MET A 1 -25.21 -6.37 -8.20
C MET A 1 -25.75 -4.97 -7.90
N ASP A 2 -26.97 -4.85 -7.37
CA ASP A 2 -27.63 -3.58 -7.10
C ASP A 2 -26.90 -2.68 -6.10
N ILE A 3 -26.37 -3.22 -5.01
CA ILE A 3 -25.56 -2.45 -4.03
C ILE A 3 -24.30 -1.92 -4.69
N LEU A 4 -23.65 -2.73 -5.52
CA LEU A 4 -22.38 -2.43 -6.16
C LEU A 4 -22.51 -1.23 -7.11
N LEU A 5 -23.52 -1.24 -7.97
CA LEU A 5 -23.76 -0.14 -8.91
C LEU A 5 -24.35 1.08 -8.20
N ARG A 6 -25.30 0.91 -7.29
CA ARG A 6 -26.02 1.99 -6.62
C ARG A 6 -25.14 2.79 -5.68
N GLU A 7 -24.30 2.12 -4.88
CA GLU A 7 -23.44 2.75 -3.90
C GLU A 7 -22.05 3.15 -4.45
N SER A 8 -21.72 2.79 -5.72
CA SER A 8 -20.56 3.32 -6.41
C SER A 8 -20.71 4.82 -6.70
N LEU A 9 -19.60 5.52 -6.94
CA LEU A 9 -19.65 6.93 -7.36
C LEU A 9 -20.45 7.13 -8.65
N PHE A 10 -20.32 6.20 -9.58
CA PHE A 10 -21.08 6.19 -10.83
C PHE A 10 -22.59 6.11 -10.57
N GLY A 11 -23.03 5.13 -9.77
CA GLY A 11 -24.45 4.95 -9.46
C GLY A 11 -25.04 6.15 -8.71
N ARG A 12 -24.26 6.73 -7.79
CA ARG A 12 -24.68 7.96 -7.08
C ARG A 12 -24.84 9.15 -8.02
N LEU A 13 -23.94 9.30 -8.97
CA LEU A 13 -24.01 10.37 -9.98
C LEU A 13 -25.25 10.21 -10.88
N ILE A 14 -25.52 8.98 -11.34
CA ILE A 14 -26.71 8.67 -12.12
C ILE A 14 -27.98 8.94 -11.32
N ASN A 15 -28.04 8.48 -10.06
CA ASN A 15 -29.20 8.75 -9.21
C ASN A 15 -29.43 10.24 -8.98
N HIS A 16 -28.38 11.00 -8.74
CA HIS A 16 -28.47 12.45 -8.59
C HIS A 16 -29.01 13.15 -9.86
N VAL A 17 -28.54 12.73 -11.03
CA VAL A 17 -29.01 13.28 -12.33
C VAL A 17 -30.44 12.83 -12.66
N ALA A 18 -30.80 11.61 -12.28
CA ALA A 18 -32.13 11.04 -12.55
C ALA A 18 -33.15 11.29 -11.41
N ASN A 19 -32.85 12.16 -10.43
CA ASN A 19 -33.70 12.40 -9.27
C ASN A 19 -34.16 11.08 -8.58
N ASP A 20 -33.20 10.22 -8.27
CA ASP A 20 -33.37 8.90 -7.61
C ASP A 20 -34.26 7.88 -8.34
N LYS A 21 -34.57 8.11 -9.62
CA LYS A 21 -35.41 7.22 -10.42
C LYS A 21 -34.65 6.09 -11.13
N ALA A 22 -33.36 6.27 -11.37
CA ALA A 22 -32.57 5.30 -12.16
C ALA A 22 -32.21 4.04 -11.39
N LEU A 23 -31.83 4.18 -10.12
CA LEU A 23 -31.44 3.09 -9.23
C LEU A 23 -32.13 3.28 -7.87
N PRO A 24 -33.46 3.02 -7.77
CA PRO A 24 -34.23 3.31 -6.57
C PRO A 24 -33.67 2.55 -5.35
N TYR A 25 -33.70 3.20 -4.20
CA TYR A 25 -33.28 2.60 -2.95
C TYR A 25 -34.40 1.66 -2.43
N PRO A 26 -34.08 0.48 -1.86
CA PRO A 26 -35.08 -0.46 -1.37
C PRO A 26 -35.98 0.11 -0.26
N GLU A 27 -35.54 1.19 0.37
CA GLU A 27 -36.25 1.90 1.42
C GLU A 27 -37.49 2.64 0.91
N HIS A 28 -37.50 3.01 -0.38
CA HIS A 28 -38.62 3.65 -1.06
C HIS A 28 -39.49 2.67 -1.87
N ALA A 29 -39.29 1.36 -1.70
CA ALA A 29 -40.18 0.37 -2.31
C ALA A 29 -41.55 0.41 -1.59
N PRO A 30 -42.68 0.58 -2.32
CA PRO A 30 -44.01 0.82 -1.75
C PRO A 30 -44.50 -0.26 -0.79
N ASP A 31 -43.92 -1.48 -0.83
CA ASP A 31 -44.35 -2.62 -0.01
C ASP A 31 -43.69 -2.63 1.41
N LYS A 32 -42.81 -1.72 1.76
CA LYS A 32 -42.09 -1.68 3.06
C LYS A 32 -42.44 -0.48 3.95
N GLU A 33 -43.17 0.50 3.46
CA GLU A 33 -43.59 1.66 4.26
C GLU A 33 -44.56 1.28 5.40
N ASP A 34 -45.35 0.21 5.24
CA ASP A 34 -46.39 -0.18 6.20
C ASP A 34 -45.86 -0.95 7.43
N GLN A 35 -44.60 -1.36 7.48
CA GLN A 35 -44.05 -2.15 8.59
C GLN A 35 -43.17 -1.35 9.58
N ARG A 36 -42.94 -0.07 9.36
CA ARG A 36 -42.05 0.77 10.17
C ARG A 36 -42.77 1.72 11.13
N GLY A 37 -43.93 1.35 11.64
CA GLY A 37 -44.59 2.08 12.71
C GLY A 37 -43.71 2.14 13.95
N GLY A 38 -42.98 3.26 14.17
CA GLY A 38 -42.58 3.71 15.47
C GLY A 38 -41.28 3.27 16.11
N GLN A 39 -40.29 2.79 15.36
CA GLN A 39 -38.93 2.62 15.90
C GLN A 39 -38.03 3.75 15.40
N GLY A 40 -37.64 4.64 16.33
CA GLY A 40 -36.64 5.66 16.07
C GLY A 40 -35.36 5.01 15.49
N THR A 41 -34.80 5.63 14.43
CA THR A 41 -33.57 5.24 13.77
C THR A 41 -32.40 5.41 14.74
N THR A 42 -32.20 4.44 15.63
CA THR A 42 -30.95 4.31 16.38
C THR A 42 -29.87 3.75 15.45
N GLU A 43 -28.61 4.15 15.65
CA GLU A 43 -27.46 3.63 14.90
C GLU A 43 -27.48 2.10 14.74
N ALA A 44 -28.00 1.37 15.72
CA ALA A 44 -28.17 -0.07 15.70
C ALA A 44 -29.18 -0.60 14.64
N GLY A 45 -30.21 0.17 14.26
CA GLY A 45 -31.20 -0.24 13.24
C GLY A 45 -30.71 -0.03 11.80
N VAL A 46 -29.73 0.84 11.60
CA VAL A 46 -29.11 1.10 10.28
C VAL A 46 -28.00 0.09 9.96
N GLU A 47 -27.47 -0.61 10.99
CA GLU A 47 -26.34 -1.54 10.83
C GLU A 47 -26.68 -2.83 10.05
N GLY A 48 -27.93 -3.28 9.97
CA GLY A 48 -28.26 -4.59 9.45
C GLY A 48 -27.88 -4.79 7.96
N ASP A 49 -28.58 -4.10 7.06
CA ASP A 49 -28.50 -4.35 5.61
C ASP A 49 -27.44 -3.52 4.88
N LEU A 50 -27.05 -2.36 5.44
CA LEU A 50 -26.09 -1.43 4.82
C LEU A 50 -24.66 -1.63 5.28
N CYS A 51 -24.44 -2.39 6.35
CA CYS A 51 -23.11 -2.66 6.87
C CYS A 51 -22.23 -3.35 5.81
N PRO A 52 -21.04 -2.81 5.45
CA PRO A 52 -20.15 -3.43 4.48
C PRO A 52 -19.77 -4.88 4.81
N ARG A 53 -19.77 -5.24 6.11
CA ARG A 53 -19.52 -6.61 6.56
C ARG A 53 -20.60 -7.61 6.14
N ASN A 54 -21.82 -7.14 5.84
CA ASN A 54 -22.95 -7.99 5.44
C ASN A 54 -23.14 -8.06 3.92
N TRP A 55 -22.30 -7.36 3.14
CA TRP A 55 -22.40 -7.37 1.69
C TRP A 55 -22.28 -8.76 1.08
N PRO A 56 -22.94 -9.03 -0.05
CA PRO A 56 -22.74 -10.26 -0.80
C PRO A 56 -21.28 -10.47 -1.18
N LYS A 57 -20.86 -11.74 -1.24
CA LYS A 57 -19.46 -12.11 -1.57
C LYS A 57 -18.95 -11.45 -2.85
N ILE A 58 -19.82 -11.35 -3.87
CA ILE A 58 -19.47 -10.71 -5.15
C ILE A 58 -19.13 -9.23 -4.98
N THR A 59 -19.91 -8.47 -4.20
CA THR A 59 -19.65 -7.04 -3.91
C THR A 59 -18.35 -6.89 -3.16
N LYS A 60 -18.08 -7.71 -2.14
CA LYS A 60 -16.82 -7.74 -1.42
C LYS A 60 -15.64 -8.03 -2.34
N SER A 61 -15.78 -8.99 -3.25
CA SER A 61 -14.72 -9.34 -4.21
C SER A 61 -14.40 -8.17 -5.15
N PHE A 62 -15.41 -7.49 -5.70
CA PHE A 62 -15.20 -6.32 -6.55
C PHE A 62 -14.55 -5.16 -5.79
N ALA A 63 -14.97 -4.89 -4.55
CA ALA A 63 -14.34 -3.88 -3.72
C ALA A 63 -12.86 -4.23 -3.42
N THR A 64 -12.57 -5.49 -3.11
CA THR A 64 -11.20 -5.97 -2.86
C THR A 64 -10.34 -5.83 -4.12
N VAL A 65 -10.82 -6.28 -5.28
CA VAL A 65 -10.12 -6.14 -6.56
C VAL A 65 -9.88 -4.67 -6.89
N SER A 66 -10.85 -3.78 -6.65
CA SER A 66 -10.70 -2.34 -6.85
C SER A 66 -9.54 -1.77 -6.03
N VAL A 67 -9.49 -2.12 -4.74
CA VAL A 67 -8.41 -1.65 -3.84
C VAL A 67 -7.05 -2.26 -4.22
N MET A 68 -7.03 -3.53 -4.65
CA MET A 68 -5.81 -4.19 -5.14
C MET A 68 -5.29 -3.57 -6.43
N LEU A 69 -6.17 -3.25 -7.39
CA LEU A 69 -5.79 -2.58 -8.64
C LEU A 69 -5.23 -1.18 -8.39
N LEU A 70 -5.85 -0.41 -7.50
CA LEU A 70 -5.32 0.89 -7.07
C LEU A 70 -3.93 0.75 -6.48
N ASN A 71 -3.76 -0.17 -5.55
CA ASN A 71 -2.50 -0.41 -4.85
C ASN A 71 -1.40 -0.87 -5.83
N PHE A 72 -1.70 -1.83 -6.71
CA PHE A 72 -0.79 -2.29 -7.75
C PHE A 72 -0.36 -1.17 -8.69
N SER A 73 -1.33 -0.44 -9.27
CA SER A 73 -1.07 0.64 -10.24
C SER A 73 -0.15 1.70 -9.65
N PHE A 74 -0.36 2.01 -8.38
CA PHE A 74 0.40 3.04 -7.69
C PHE A 74 1.82 2.58 -7.33
N TYR A 75 1.97 1.35 -6.82
CA TYR A 75 3.30 0.80 -6.54
C TYR A 75 4.10 0.52 -7.82
N ALA A 76 3.46 0.04 -8.89
CA ALA A 76 4.10 -0.14 -10.19
C ALA A 76 4.66 1.18 -10.75
N ALA A 77 3.97 2.29 -10.48
CA ALA A 77 4.39 3.62 -10.93
C ALA A 77 5.73 4.09 -10.34
N SER A 78 6.11 3.61 -9.16
CA SER A 78 7.42 3.94 -8.58
C SER A 78 8.55 3.30 -9.39
N ALA A 79 8.38 2.06 -9.80
CA ALA A 79 9.44 1.23 -10.36
C ALA A 79 9.45 1.18 -11.90
N ILE A 80 8.30 1.35 -12.57
CA ILE A 80 8.20 1.36 -14.04
C ILE A 80 8.98 2.51 -14.68
N PHE A 81 9.27 3.55 -13.92
CA PHE A 81 10.05 4.72 -14.37
C PHE A 81 11.55 4.42 -14.49
N THR A 82 12.06 3.47 -13.70
CA THR A 82 13.51 3.19 -13.59
C THR A 82 14.18 2.90 -14.95
N PRO A 83 13.63 2.07 -15.85
CA PRO A 83 14.24 1.83 -17.16
C PRO A 83 14.26 3.05 -18.10
N SER A 84 13.51 4.09 -17.80
CA SER A 84 13.50 5.33 -18.57
C SER A 84 14.60 6.31 -18.16
N ILE A 85 15.25 6.10 -17.02
CA ILE A 85 16.25 7.03 -16.46
C ILE A 85 17.40 7.27 -17.44
N PRO A 86 18.07 6.25 -18.03
CA PRO A 86 19.15 6.48 -18.97
C PRO A 86 18.74 7.30 -20.19
N LEU A 87 17.54 7.08 -20.72
CA LEU A 87 17.02 7.85 -21.86
C LEU A 87 16.69 9.32 -21.49
N ILE A 88 16.34 9.59 -20.23
CA ILE A 88 16.14 10.94 -19.72
C ILE A 88 17.49 11.64 -19.56
N GLU A 89 18.51 10.93 -19.05
CA GLU A 89 19.88 11.44 -18.91
C GLU A 89 20.43 11.85 -20.29
N ASP A 90 20.35 10.97 -21.29
CA ASP A 90 20.79 11.25 -22.65
C ASP A 90 20.03 12.40 -23.31
N LYS A 91 18.71 12.44 -23.17
CA LYS A 91 17.87 13.44 -23.85
C LYS A 91 18.03 14.85 -23.29
N PHE A 92 18.13 14.97 -21.95
CA PHE A 92 18.11 16.26 -21.26
C PHE A 92 19.47 16.65 -20.68
N GLY A 93 20.51 15.83 -20.85
CA GLY A 93 21.82 16.05 -20.23
C GLY A 93 21.76 15.99 -18.70
N ALA A 94 20.86 15.18 -18.15
CA ALA A 94 20.69 15.06 -16.71
C ALA A 94 21.80 14.20 -16.11
N THR A 95 22.17 14.50 -14.86
CA THR A 95 23.06 13.64 -14.09
C THR A 95 22.33 12.41 -13.58
N THR A 96 23.06 11.31 -13.32
CA THR A 96 22.50 10.07 -12.75
C THR A 96 21.73 10.35 -11.44
N SER A 97 22.25 11.25 -10.61
CA SER A 97 21.55 11.67 -9.40
C SER A 97 20.20 12.35 -9.70
N GLN A 98 20.10 13.13 -10.78
CA GLN A 98 18.83 13.75 -11.17
C GLN A 98 17.84 12.71 -11.75
N GLY A 99 18.34 11.70 -12.46
CA GLY A 99 17.52 10.58 -12.91
C GLY A 99 16.92 9.80 -11.74
N THR A 100 17.76 9.40 -10.78
CA THR A 100 17.34 8.68 -9.58
C THR A 100 16.41 9.53 -8.69
N LEU A 101 16.57 10.88 -8.67
CA LEU A 101 15.63 11.77 -7.98
C LEU A 101 14.19 11.63 -8.47
N GLY A 102 13.95 11.30 -9.73
CA GLY A 102 12.60 11.05 -10.27
C GLY A 102 11.91 9.86 -9.59
N LEU A 103 12.65 8.81 -9.22
CA LEU A 103 12.17 7.71 -8.40
C LEU A 103 12.01 8.15 -6.94
N SER A 104 13.07 8.72 -6.37
CA SER A 104 13.15 9.07 -4.94
C SER A 104 12.07 10.07 -4.50
N LEU A 105 11.86 11.14 -5.27
CA LEU A 105 10.84 12.14 -4.98
C LEU A 105 9.43 11.56 -5.02
N PHE A 106 9.15 10.67 -5.97
CA PHE A 106 7.87 9.97 -6.03
C PHE A 106 7.66 9.11 -4.78
N VAL A 107 8.68 8.36 -4.35
CA VAL A 107 8.61 7.46 -3.19
C VAL A 107 8.46 8.25 -1.89
N ILE A 108 9.21 9.35 -1.71
CA ILE A 108 9.07 10.24 -0.54
C ILE A 108 7.67 10.88 -0.52
N ALA A 109 7.21 11.38 -1.67
CA ALA A 109 5.92 12.05 -1.77
C ALA A 109 4.75 11.13 -1.43
N TYR A 110 4.78 9.86 -1.85
CA TYR A 110 3.73 8.94 -1.45
C TYR A 110 3.82 8.50 0.03
N GLY A 111 4.94 8.74 0.68
CA GLY A 111 5.03 8.65 2.13
C GLY A 111 4.30 9.79 2.84
N ILE A 112 4.37 11.00 2.27
CA ILE A 112 3.75 12.20 2.82
C ILE A 112 2.23 12.23 2.53
N GLY A 113 1.83 11.84 1.32
CA GLY A 113 0.42 11.92 0.88
C GLY A 113 -0.60 11.27 1.82
N PRO A 114 -0.37 10.05 2.33
CA PRO A 114 -1.28 9.40 3.25
C PRO A 114 -1.53 10.15 4.56
N LEU A 115 -0.58 10.94 5.04
CA LEU A 115 -0.77 11.76 6.24
C LEU A 115 -1.91 12.77 6.08
N VAL A 116 -2.20 13.19 4.83
CA VAL A 116 -3.30 14.12 4.52
C VAL A 116 -4.51 13.37 3.97
N LEU A 117 -4.30 12.42 3.05
CA LEU A 117 -5.39 11.73 2.36
C LEU A 117 -6.11 10.71 3.26
N SER A 118 -5.41 10.12 4.26
CA SER A 118 -6.02 9.19 5.20
C SER A 118 -7.03 9.88 6.10
N PRO A 119 -6.71 10.96 6.84
CA PRO A 119 -7.71 11.73 7.58
C PRO A 119 -8.86 12.21 6.70
N LEU A 120 -8.55 12.72 5.49
CA LEU A 120 -9.56 13.18 4.54
C LEU A 120 -10.57 12.07 4.19
N SER A 121 -10.10 10.84 4.00
CA SER A 121 -10.93 9.69 3.66
C SER A 121 -11.81 9.20 4.82
N ASN A 122 -11.43 9.50 6.05
CA ASN A 122 -12.17 9.13 7.26
C ASN A 122 -13.27 10.13 7.64
N LEU A 123 -13.34 11.28 6.95
CA LEU A 123 -14.39 12.27 7.21
C LEU A 123 -15.75 11.76 6.71
N PRO A 124 -16.79 11.76 7.58
CA PRO A 124 -18.14 11.34 7.19
C PRO A 124 -18.74 12.15 6.04
N SER A 125 -18.26 13.38 5.84
CA SER A 125 -18.70 14.27 4.73
C SER A 125 -18.18 13.85 3.35
N ILE A 126 -17.02 13.21 3.29
CA ILE A 126 -16.34 12.84 2.05
C ILE A 126 -16.47 11.33 1.80
N GLY A 127 -15.98 10.51 2.73
CA GLY A 127 -15.90 9.07 2.57
C GLY A 127 -14.65 8.62 1.78
N ARG A 128 -14.50 7.31 1.60
CA ARG A 128 -13.30 6.71 0.97
C ARG A 128 -13.36 6.68 -0.55
N SER A 129 -14.50 6.31 -1.10
CA SER A 129 -14.67 6.15 -2.55
C SER A 129 -14.33 7.42 -3.35
N PRO A 130 -14.75 8.65 -2.96
CA PRO A 130 -14.34 9.87 -3.65
C PRO A 130 -12.83 10.13 -3.60
N VAL A 131 -12.18 9.86 -2.46
CA VAL A 131 -10.73 10.06 -2.31
C VAL A 131 -9.96 9.12 -3.24
N TYR A 132 -10.39 7.88 -3.39
CA TYR A 132 -9.77 6.92 -4.31
C TYR A 132 -9.95 7.34 -5.78
N VAL A 133 -11.18 7.69 -6.18
CA VAL A 133 -11.46 8.03 -7.58
C VAL A 133 -10.80 9.34 -7.99
N LEU A 134 -10.95 10.40 -7.18
CA LEU A 134 -10.35 11.70 -7.50
C LEU A 134 -8.82 11.65 -7.41
N GLY A 135 -8.27 10.94 -6.43
CA GLY A 135 -6.83 10.74 -6.28
C GLY A 135 -6.25 9.96 -7.47
N SER A 136 -6.89 8.86 -7.89
CA SER A 136 -6.42 8.08 -9.05
C SER A 136 -6.59 8.82 -10.38
N LEU A 137 -7.66 9.61 -10.55
CA LEU A 137 -7.85 10.48 -11.71
C LEU A 137 -6.76 11.57 -11.79
N ALA A 138 -6.52 12.26 -10.67
CA ALA A 138 -5.46 13.27 -10.60
C ALA A 138 -4.09 12.63 -10.88
N PHE A 139 -3.84 11.43 -10.36
CA PHE A 139 -2.62 10.69 -10.63
C PHE A 139 -2.47 10.33 -12.13
N CYS A 140 -3.55 9.89 -12.78
CA CYS A 140 -3.54 9.64 -14.22
C CYS A 140 -3.19 10.91 -15.02
N LEU A 141 -3.81 12.05 -14.70
CA LEU A 141 -3.53 13.33 -15.35
C LEU A 141 -2.10 13.80 -15.13
N VAL A 142 -1.56 13.61 -13.93
CA VAL A 142 -0.15 13.92 -13.61
C VAL A 142 0.81 13.04 -14.41
N ASN A 143 0.53 11.75 -14.61
CA ASN A 143 1.35 10.88 -15.46
C ASN A 143 1.34 11.33 -16.92
N ILE A 144 0.18 11.75 -17.46
CA ILE A 144 0.09 12.34 -18.80
C ILE A 144 0.92 13.64 -18.87
N GLY A 145 0.79 14.52 -17.87
CA GLY A 145 1.58 15.74 -17.78
C GLY A 145 3.09 15.46 -17.71
N THR A 146 3.49 14.41 -16.97
CA THR A 146 4.89 13.99 -16.90
C THR A 146 5.39 13.50 -18.26
N ALA A 147 4.60 12.71 -19.00
CA ALA A 147 4.94 12.25 -20.35
C ALA A 147 5.11 13.40 -21.35
N LEU A 148 4.40 14.50 -21.17
CA LEU A 148 4.46 15.70 -22.01
C LEU A 148 5.54 16.70 -21.56
N SER A 149 6.30 16.42 -20.50
CA SER A 149 7.30 17.31 -19.95
C SER A 149 8.48 17.54 -20.91
N ARG A 150 9.01 18.77 -20.87
CA ARG A 150 10.08 19.21 -21.77
C ARG A 150 11.41 19.49 -21.06
N ASN A 151 11.45 19.34 -19.74
CA ASN A 151 12.66 19.56 -18.94
C ASN A 151 12.63 18.71 -17.66
N VAL A 152 13.80 18.47 -17.07
CA VAL A 152 13.98 17.66 -15.88
C VAL A 152 13.25 18.23 -14.65
N PRO A 153 13.31 19.53 -14.32
CA PRO A 153 12.58 20.06 -13.18
C PRO A 153 11.08 19.82 -13.21
N THR A 154 10.45 19.92 -14.40
CA THR A 154 9.01 19.61 -14.57
C THR A 154 8.74 18.12 -14.33
N ILE A 155 9.60 17.22 -14.84
CA ILE A 155 9.49 15.77 -14.58
C ILE A 155 9.54 15.53 -13.08
N LEU A 156 10.53 16.07 -12.37
CA LEU A 156 10.71 15.89 -10.93
C LEU A 156 9.54 16.43 -10.12
N GLY A 157 9.06 17.63 -10.44
CA GLY A 157 7.91 18.25 -9.79
C GLY A 157 6.62 17.46 -9.97
N LEU A 158 6.36 16.98 -11.19
CA LEU A 158 5.16 16.17 -11.48
C LEU A 158 5.28 14.76 -10.88
N ARG A 159 6.47 14.16 -10.83
CA ARG A 159 6.71 12.89 -10.11
C ARG A 159 6.40 13.05 -8.62
N PHE A 160 6.86 14.13 -7.99
CA PHE A 160 6.52 14.44 -6.60
C PHE A 160 5.01 14.62 -6.41
N LEU A 161 4.36 15.42 -7.24
CA LEU A 161 2.91 15.64 -7.19
C LEU A 161 2.14 14.32 -7.39
N GLY A 162 2.55 13.50 -8.36
CA GLY A 162 1.95 12.18 -8.59
C GLY A 162 2.02 11.27 -7.37
N GLY A 163 3.18 11.25 -6.69
CA GLY A 163 3.35 10.53 -5.44
C GLY A 163 2.36 10.99 -4.35
N LEU A 164 2.15 12.30 -4.22
CA LEU A 164 1.20 12.85 -3.24
C LEU A 164 -0.25 12.45 -3.54
N VAL A 165 -0.74 12.76 -4.73
CA VAL A 165 -2.18 12.67 -5.04
C VAL A 165 -2.69 11.24 -5.18
N GLY A 166 -1.84 10.31 -5.63
CA GLY A 166 -2.23 8.92 -5.87
C GLY A 166 -2.08 8.00 -4.65
N SER A 167 -1.54 8.46 -3.53
CA SER A 167 -1.05 7.61 -2.44
C SER A 167 -2.10 7.05 -1.48
N ALA A 168 -3.36 7.50 -1.55
CA ALA A 168 -4.43 7.05 -0.65
C ALA A 168 -4.55 5.51 -0.54
N PRO A 169 -4.46 4.71 -1.62
CA PRO A 169 -4.61 3.25 -1.53
C PRO A 169 -3.62 2.57 -0.60
N ILE A 170 -2.43 3.14 -0.43
CA ILE A 170 -1.35 2.52 0.35
C ILE A 170 -1.69 2.39 1.84
N SER A 171 -2.32 3.40 2.42
CA SER A 171 -2.69 3.41 3.85
C SER A 171 -4.17 3.07 4.06
N VAL A 172 -5.05 3.66 3.26
CA VAL A 172 -6.49 3.51 3.41
C VAL A 172 -6.98 2.15 2.91
N GLY A 173 -6.26 1.51 1.95
CA GLY A 173 -6.65 0.23 1.37
C GLY A 173 -6.77 -0.90 2.40
N GLY A 174 -5.78 -1.03 3.29
CA GLY A 174 -5.83 -2.01 4.37
C GLY A 174 -7.01 -1.76 5.33
N ALA A 175 -7.22 -0.50 5.72
CA ALA A 175 -8.34 -0.11 6.58
C ALA A 175 -9.70 -0.39 5.90
N THR A 176 -9.82 -0.12 4.60
CA THR A 176 -11.02 -0.44 3.81
C THR A 176 -11.37 -1.94 3.87
N LEU A 177 -10.37 -2.81 3.74
CA LEU A 177 -10.59 -4.27 3.82
C LEU A 177 -11.00 -4.72 5.22
N MET A 178 -10.46 -4.12 6.27
CA MET A 178 -10.86 -4.40 7.65
C MET A 178 -12.32 -4.00 7.96
N GLU A 179 -12.88 -3.04 7.22
CA GLU A 179 -14.28 -2.67 7.34
C GLU A 179 -15.22 -3.62 6.59
N ILE A 180 -14.78 -4.14 5.44
CA ILE A 180 -15.59 -5.02 4.58
C ILE A 180 -15.64 -6.45 5.12
N TYR A 181 -14.55 -6.94 5.73
CA TYR A 181 -14.42 -8.31 6.17
C TYR A 181 -14.51 -8.45 7.69
N GLY A 182 -15.02 -9.60 8.15
CA GLY A 182 -15.01 -9.96 9.57
C GLY A 182 -13.61 -10.42 10.04
N PRO A 183 -13.38 -10.50 11.37
CA PRO A 183 -12.08 -10.79 11.96
C PRO A 183 -11.40 -12.07 11.44
N SER A 184 -12.18 -13.11 11.13
CA SER A 184 -11.66 -14.37 10.57
C SER A 184 -11.22 -14.28 9.11
N GLN A 185 -11.77 -13.33 8.34
CA GLN A 185 -11.52 -13.17 6.90
C GLN A 185 -10.50 -12.06 6.60
N VAL A 186 -10.39 -11.06 7.48
CA VAL A 186 -9.47 -9.92 7.33
C VAL A 186 -8.04 -10.34 7.00
N PRO A 187 -7.41 -11.35 7.66
CA PRO A 187 -6.05 -11.74 7.36
C PRO A 187 -5.86 -12.24 5.93
N TYR A 188 -6.85 -12.93 5.37
CA TYR A 188 -6.82 -13.37 3.97
C TYR A 188 -6.96 -12.19 3.01
N ALA A 189 -7.88 -11.27 3.29
CA ALA A 189 -8.08 -10.09 2.46
C ALA A 189 -6.83 -9.20 2.42
N ILE A 190 -6.21 -8.97 3.59
CA ILE A 190 -4.95 -8.22 3.69
C ILE A 190 -3.80 -8.98 3.04
N ALA A 191 -3.77 -10.33 3.10
CA ALA A 191 -2.78 -11.14 2.40
C ALA A 191 -2.82 -10.91 0.88
N PHE A 192 -4.00 -10.95 0.27
CA PHE A 192 -4.16 -10.66 -1.16
C PHE A 192 -3.84 -9.20 -1.50
N TYR A 193 -4.24 -8.26 -0.65
CA TYR A 193 -3.89 -6.85 -0.82
C TYR A 193 -2.37 -6.63 -0.80
N ALA A 194 -1.65 -7.28 0.11
CA ALA A 194 -0.19 -7.20 0.19
C ALA A 194 0.50 -7.75 -1.07
N VAL A 195 -0.07 -8.79 -1.71
CA VAL A 195 0.41 -9.29 -3.02
C VAL A 195 0.47 -8.18 -4.05
N SER A 196 -0.59 -7.37 -4.16
CA SER A 196 -0.63 -6.27 -5.12
C SER A 196 0.47 -5.22 -4.85
N GLY A 197 0.77 -4.97 -3.57
CA GLY A 197 1.85 -4.07 -3.16
C GLY A 197 3.26 -4.61 -3.45
N VAL A 198 3.45 -5.94 -3.36
CA VAL A 198 4.74 -6.59 -3.69
C VAL A 198 4.93 -6.72 -5.20
N CYS A 199 3.89 -7.09 -5.92
CA CYS A 199 3.95 -7.26 -7.37
C CYS A 199 4.23 -5.94 -8.11
N GLY A 200 3.76 -4.80 -7.59
CA GLY A 200 3.97 -3.49 -8.23
C GLY A 200 5.45 -3.17 -8.49
N PRO A 201 6.29 -3.08 -7.44
CA PRO A 201 7.72 -2.80 -7.59
C PRO A 201 8.50 -3.86 -8.37
N ILE A 202 8.07 -5.13 -8.32
CA ILE A 202 8.75 -6.23 -9.03
C ILE A 202 8.43 -6.22 -10.53
N LEU A 203 7.15 -6.10 -10.88
CA LEU A 203 6.71 -6.10 -12.28
C LEU A 203 6.94 -4.76 -12.98
N GLY A 204 7.05 -3.66 -12.21
CA GLY A 204 7.30 -2.33 -12.74
C GLY A 204 8.52 -2.25 -13.66
N PRO A 205 9.73 -2.64 -13.20
CA PRO A 205 10.94 -2.64 -14.02
C PRO A 205 10.83 -3.57 -15.23
N ILE A 206 10.19 -4.73 -15.08
CA ILE A 206 10.01 -5.70 -16.17
C ILE A 206 9.13 -5.09 -17.28
N ILE A 207 7.95 -4.58 -16.91
CA ILE A 207 7.05 -3.91 -17.84
C ILE A 207 7.73 -2.69 -18.46
N GLY A 208 8.39 -1.87 -17.64
CA GLY A 208 9.09 -0.67 -18.08
C GLY A 208 10.18 -0.97 -19.10
N THR A 209 11.00 -1.99 -18.85
CA THR A 209 12.07 -2.39 -19.78
C THR A 209 11.52 -2.91 -21.11
N LEU A 210 10.50 -3.77 -21.10
CA LEU A 210 9.85 -4.26 -22.32
C LEU A 210 9.27 -3.09 -23.14
N VAL A 211 8.66 -2.13 -22.47
CA VAL A 211 8.08 -0.93 -23.08
C VAL A 211 9.17 -0.04 -23.67
N VAL A 212 10.24 0.24 -22.94
CA VAL A 212 11.37 1.05 -23.42
C VAL A 212 12.05 0.37 -24.60
N ASN A 213 12.30 -0.92 -24.55
CA ASN A 213 12.93 -1.68 -25.65
C ASN A 213 12.06 -1.67 -26.91
N ARG A 214 10.72 -1.66 -26.79
CA ARG A 214 9.81 -1.66 -27.95
C ARG A 214 9.70 -0.30 -28.64
N TRP A 215 9.64 0.77 -27.85
CA TRP A 215 9.34 2.12 -28.37
C TRP A 215 10.54 3.08 -28.34
N GLN A 216 11.65 2.70 -27.71
CA GLN A 216 12.90 3.48 -27.63
C GLN A 216 12.70 4.94 -27.18
N THR A 217 11.72 5.16 -26.31
CA THR A 217 11.42 6.49 -25.77
C THR A 217 11.12 6.42 -24.28
N TRP A 218 11.64 7.37 -23.52
CA TRP A 218 11.44 7.47 -22.10
C TRP A 218 9.96 7.73 -21.71
N THR A 219 9.17 8.37 -22.58
CA THR A 219 7.77 8.67 -22.32
C THR A 219 6.87 7.44 -22.40
N ALA A 220 7.31 6.37 -23.05
CA ALA A 220 6.51 5.17 -23.30
C ALA A 220 6.06 4.51 -21.99
N THR A 221 6.91 4.45 -20.98
CA THR A 221 6.57 3.92 -19.64
C THR A 221 5.47 4.73 -18.96
N LEU A 222 5.50 6.05 -19.13
CA LEU A 222 4.50 6.96 -18.57
C LEU A 222 3.14 6.85 -19.28
N TRP A 223 3.13 6.64 -20.59
CA TRP A 223 1.90 6.40 -21.35
C TRP A 223 1.26 5.05 -20.98
N VAL A 224 2.05 4.00 -20.82
CA VAL A 224 1.54 2.69 -20.34
C VAL A 224 1.01 2.84 -18.93
N LEU A 225 1.71 3.56 -18.06
CA LEU A 225 1.24 3.83 -16.70
C LEU A 225 -0.05 4.65 -16.70
N ALA A 226 -0.18 5.67 -17.56
CA ALA A 226 -1.40 6.44 -17.73
C ALA A 226 -2.56 5.54 -18.18
N GLY A 227 -2.32 4.60 -19.08
CA GLY A 227 -3.31 3.59 -19.49
C GLY A 227 -3.77 2.69 -18.34
N ILE A 228 -2.81 2.14 -17.56
CA ILE A 228 -3.10 1.31 -16.38
C ILE A 228 -3.92 2.11 -15.35
N THR A 229 -3.50 3.35 -15.06
CA THR A 229 -4.18 4.19 -14.07
C THR A 229 -5.55 4.66 -14.55
N ALA A 230 -5.72 4.96 -15.85
CA ALA A 230 -7.03 5.29 -16.44
C ALA A 230 -8.01 4.11 -16.34
N PHE A 231 -7.56 2.91 -16.69
CA PHE A 231 -8.34 1.68 -16.53
C PHE A 231 -8.74 1.46 -15.06
N THR A 232 -7.77 1.58 -14.15
CA THR A 232 -8.02 1.42 -12.71
C THR A 232 -9.01 2.45 -12.19
N THR A 233 -8.86 3.72 -12.60
CA THR A 233 -9.78 4.81 -12.21
C THR A 233 -11.19 4.52 -12.68
N LEU A 234 -11.35 4.11 -13.94
CA LEU A 234 -12.67 3.74 -14.49
C LEU A 234 -13.27 2.55 -13.74
N PHE A 235 -12.48 1.51 -13.49
CA PHE A 235 -12.93 0.33 -12.76
C PHE A 235 -13.41 0.69 -11.34
N VAL A 236 -12.64 1.48 -10.62
CA VAL A 236 -12.97 1.92 -9.26
C VAL A 236 -14.19 2.84 -9.24
N PHE A 237 -14.30 3.75 -10.21
CA PHE A 237 -15.46 4.63 -10.37
C PHE A 237 -16.76 3.84 -10.56
N LEU A 238 -16.72 2.76 -11.34
CA LEU A 238 -17.88 1.93 -11.64
C LEU A 238 -18.21 0.94 -10.51
N PHE A 239 -17.20 0.35 -9.87
CA PHE A 239 -17.38 -0.87 -9.07
C PHE A 239 -16.99 -0.75 -7.58
N LEU A 240 -16.41 0.37 -7.14
CA LEU A 240 -16.10 0.55 -5.72
C LEU A 240 -17.24 1.27 -4.99
N PRO A 241 -18.04 0.58 -4.18
CA PRO A 241 -19.02 1.23 -3.33
C PRO A 241 -18.36 1.96 -2.17
N GLU A 242 -19.08 2.86 -1.52
CA GLU A 242 -18.61 3.49 -0.30
C GLU A 242 -18.51 2.48 0.84
N THR A 243 -17.37 2.49 1.55
CA THR A 243 -17.09 1.51 2.60
C THR A 243 -17.08 2.13 4.01
N LEU A 244 -16.99 3.46 4.11
CA LEU A 244 -16.99 4.15 5.38
C LEU A 244 -18.40 4.19 5.99
N MET A 245 -18.63 3.44 7.07
CA MET A 245 -19.94 3.31 7.69
C MET A 245 -20.55 4.65 8.10
N SER A 246 -19.77 5.56 8.70
CA SER A 246 -20.25 6.89 9.10
C SER A 246 -20.72 7.75 7.91
N ASN A 247 -20.10 7.62 6.74
CA ASN A 247 -20.57 8.29 5.53
C ASN A 247 -21.87 7.66 4.99
N ILE A 248 -21.97 6.32 5.02
CA ILE A 248 -23.17 5.58 4.59
C ILE A 248 -24.37 5.98 5.45
N VAL A 249 -24.22 5.96 6.78
CA VAL A 249 -25.26 6.37 7.75
C VAL A 249 -25.67 7.82 7.52
N ARG A 250 -24.70 8.73 7.45
CA ARG A 250 -24.98 10.17 7.22
C ARG A 250 -25.77 10.43 5.94
N ARG A 251 -25.44 9.72 4.86
CA ARG A 251 -26.18 9.85 3.59
C ARG A 251 -27.60 9.32 3.68
N ARG A 252 -27.82 8.26 4.47
CA ARG A 252 -29.17 7.73 4.72
C ARG A 252 -30.00 8.72 5.51
N LEU A 253 -29.50 9.21 6.65
CA LEU A 253 -30.21 10.20 7.48
C LEU A 253 -30.60 11.45 6.67
N ARG A 254 -29.70 11.93 5.79
CA ARG A 254 -30.02 13.06 4.91
C ARG A 254 -31.15 12.75 3.91
N ARG A 255 -31.25 11.53 3.41
CA ARG A 255 -32.33 11.10 2.51
C ARG A 255 -33.66 10.96 3.25
N ASP A 256 -33.61 10.47 4.48
CA ASP A 256 -34.80 10.29 5.31
C ASP A 256 -35.29 11.65 5.91
N GLY A 257 -34.64 12.77 5.56
CA GLY A 257 -35.02 14.11 6.01
C GLY A 257 -34.63 14.42 7.46
N GLU A 258 -33.89 13.54 8.11
CA GLU A 258 -33.34 13.78 9.44
C GLU A 258 -32.08 14.65 9.31
N HIS A 259 -32.22 15.93 9.71
CA HIS A 259 -31.06 16.81 9.81
C HIS A 259 -30.26 16.45 11.05
N GLU A 260 -29.12 15.76 10.86
CA GLU A 260 -28.07 15.80 11.86
C GLU A 260 -27.78 17.29 12.16
N ALA A 261 -27.80 17.66 13.43
CA ALA A 261 -27.29 18.97 13.83
C ALA A 261 -25.87 19.08 13.28
N GLU A 262 -25.72 19.82 12.20
CA GLU A 262 -24.40 20.14 11.67
C GLU A 262 -23.61 20.71 12.86
N HIS A 263 -22.54 20.03 13.24
CA HIS A 263 -21.47 20.68 13.97
C HIS A 263 -20.82 21.66 12.98
N ALA A 264 -21.62 22.67 12.60
CA ALA A 264 -21.24 23.82 11.81
C ALA A 264 -20.29 24.63 12.68
N GLY A 265 -19.00 24.48 12.48
CA GLY A 265 -18.05 25.34 13.15
C GLY A 265 -16.60 24.92 13.18
N SER A 266 -16.24 23.67 12.91
CA SER A 266 -14.81 23.39 12.80
C SER A 266 -14.36 23.69 11.37
N ASN A 267 -13.38 24.58 11.24
CA ASN A 267 -12.69 24.78 9.96
C ASN A 267 -12.19 23.42 9.46
N PHE A 268 -12.76 22.91 8.36
CA PHE A 268 -12.43 21.64 7.74
C PHE A 268 -10.90 21.41 7.63
N LEU A 269 -10.18 22.44 7.19
CA LEU A 269 -8.70 22.39 7.10
C LEU A 269 -8.04 22.27 8.49
N ALA A 270 -8.58 22.92 9.50
CA ALA A 270 -8.05 22.81 10.85
C ALA A 270 -8.26 21.41 11.45
N GLU A 271 -9.39 20.76 11.17
CA GLU A 271 -9.65 19.39 11.61
C GLU A 271 -8.71 18.39 10.94
N VAL A 272 -8.55 18.47 9.59
CA VAL A 272 -7.58 17.64 8.86
C VAL A 272 -6.16 17.89 9.36
N ALA A 273 -5.75 19.14 9.57
CA ALA A 273 -4.43 19.47 10.09
C ALA A 273 -4.22 18.94 11.51
N ARG A 274 -5.21 19.07 12.39
CA ARG A 274 -5.17 18.53 13.75
C ARG A 274 -4.98 17.02 13.72
N GLN A 275 -5.77 16.33 12.94
CA GLN A 275 -5.72 14.87 12.82
C GLN A 275 -4.38 14.41 12.22
N THR A 276 -3.86 15.09 11.20
CA THR A 276 -2.53 14.83 10.63
C THR A 276 -1.42 14.95 11.69
N VAL A 277 -1.48 15.98 12.54
CA VAL A 277 -0.50 16.18 13.62
C VAL A 277 -0.62 15.09 14.69
N GLU A 278 -1.84 14.70 15.05
CA GLU A 278 -2.09 13.60 16.01
C GLU A 278 -1.58 12.27 15.45
N ASP A 279 -1.83 11.96 14.18
CA ASP A 279 -1.35 10.76 13.49
C ASP A 279 0.19 10.70 13.45
N PHE A 280 0.82 11.83 13.17
CA PHE A 280 2.28 11.93 13.19
C PHE A 280 2.87 11.76 14.59
N LYS A 281 2.26 12.39 15.61
CA LYS A 281 2.64 12.21 17.00
C LYS A 281 2.51 10.76 17.44
N LEU A 282 1.41 10.09 17.11
CA LEU A 282 1.19 8.68 17.38
C LEU A 282 2.33 7.83 16.80
N SER A 283 2.71 8.07 15.56
CA SER A 283 3.75 7.33 14.85
C SER A 283 5.16 7.54 15.40
N CYS A 284 5.43 8.69 16.04
CA CYS A 284 6.73 9.04 16.61
C CYS A 284 6.85 8.72 18.10
N MET A 285 5.75 8.80 18.85
CA MET A 285 5.79 8.74 20.33
C MET A 285 5.40 7.37 20.88
N ASP A 286 4.65 6.56 20.13
CA ASP A 286 4.33 5.21 20.56
C ASP A 286 5.52 4.28 20.34
N PRO A 287 6.06 3.64 21.39
CA PRO A 287 7.26 2.82 21.28
C PRO A 287 7.07 1.60 20.38
N VAL A 288 5.88 0.98 20.39
CA VAL A 288 5.59 -0.19 19.55
C VAL A 288 5.58 0.20 18.08
N ILE A 289 4.88 1.30 17.74
CA ILE A 289 4.79 1.80 16.37
C ILE A 289 6.16 2.26 15.88
N LEU A 290 6.94 2.95 16.72
CA LEU A 290 8.27 3.42 16.36
C LEU A 290 9.23 2.26 16.04
N PHE A 291 9.25 1.20 16.88
CA PHE A 291 10.05 0.01 16.62
C PHE A 291 9.66 -0.67 15.30
N VAL A 292 8.37 -0.79 15.05
CA VAL A 292 7.84 -1.33 13.79
C VAL A 292 8.25 -0.45 12.60
N ASN A 293 8.16 0.87 12.73
CA ASN A 293 8.56 1.81 11.70
C ASN A 293 10.04 1.67 11.34
N ILE A 294 10.94 1.57 12.32
CA ILE A 294 12.38 1.37 12.08
C ILE A 294 12.64 0.08 11.30
N HIS A 295 11.95 -1.01 11.65
CA HIS A 295 12.12 -2.29 10.96
C HIS A 295 11.65 -2.22 9.50
N THR A 296 10.47 -1.66 9.27
CA THR A 296 9.91 -1.53 7.92
C THR A 296 10.67 -0.53 7.05
N MET A 297 11.24 0.53 7.64
CA MET A 297 12.15 1.47 6.96
C MET A 297 13.32 0.75 6.29
N LEU A 298 14.02 -0.10 7.03
CA LEU A 298 15.17 -0.82 6.51
C LEU A 298 14.80 -1.74 5.35
N ILE A 299 13.77 -2.59 5.55
CA ILE A 299 13.32 -3.53 4.53
C ILE A 299 12.94 -2.80 3.25
N TYR A 300 12.23 -1.70 3.39
CA TYR A 300 11.76 -0.90 2.26
C TYR A 300 12.91 -0.17 1.55
N GLY A 301 13.87 0.33 2.34
CA GLY A 301 15.10 0.91 1.81
C GLY A 301 15.90 -0.07 0.95
N VAL A 302 16.06 -1.30 1.41
CA VAL A 302 16.75 -2.37 0.67
C VAL A 302 16.03 -2.67 -0.66
N LEU A 303 14.69 -2.75 -0.66
CA LEU A 303 13.91 -2.97 -1.89
C LEU A 303 14.23 -1.93 -2.96
N TYR A 304 14.19 -0.64 -2.59
CA TYR A 304 14.44 0.43 -3.54
C TYR A 304 15.93 0.58 -3.92
N LEU A 305 16.84 0.24 -3.02
CA LEU A 305 18.26 0.23 -3.30
C LEU A 305 18.62 -0.77 -4.40
N TRP A 306 17.90 -1.89 -4.50
CA TRP A 306 18.14 -2.88 -5.56
C TRP A 306 17.85 -2.40 -6.97
N PHE A 307 17.05 -1.36 -7.15
CA PHE A 307 16.89 -0.74 -8.46
C PHE A 307 18.21 -0.13 -8.98
N GLU A 308 19.13 0.21 -8.07
CA GLU A 308 20.49 0.67 -8.41
C GLU A 308 21.51 -0.50 -8.41
N PHE A 309 21.38 -1.46 -7.49
CA PHE A 309 22.30 -2.56 -7.35
C PHE A 309 22.17 -3.61 -8.47
N PHE A 310 20.96 -3.89 -8.96
CA PHE A 310 20.76 -4.89 -10.01
C PHE A 310 21.43 -4.51 -11.32
N PRO A 311 21.31 -3.27 -11.85
CA PRO A 311 22.08 -2.86 -13.01
C PRO A 311 23.59 -2.97 -12.81
N PHE A 312 24.09 -2.61 -11.62
CA PHE A 312 25.50 -2.72 -11.30
C PHE A 312 25.99 -4.18 -11.30
N VAL A 313 25.26 -5.08 -10.67
CA VAL A 313 25.64 -6.51 -10.58
C VAL A 313 25.39 -7.23 -11.90
N PHE A 314 24.15 -7.22 -12.38
CA PHE A 314 23.78 -8.03 -13.54
C PHE A 314 24.24 -7.41 -14.87
N GLY A 315 24.23 -6.08 -14.98
CA GLY A 315 24.76 -5.37 -16.14
C GLY A 315 26.27 -5.25 -16.09
N GLY A 316 26.84 -4.79 -14.97
CA GLY A 316 28.26 -4.50 -14.85
C GLY A 316 29.13 -5.74 -14.66
N ILE A 317 28.74 -6.70 -13.80
CA ILE A 317 29.54 -7.90 -13.50
C ILE A 317 29.23 -9.04 -14.48
N TYR A 318 27.95 -9.33 -14.72
CA TYR A 318 27.53 -10.47 -15.54
C TYR A 318 27.27 -10.14 -17.03
N GLY A 319 27.33 -8.87 -17.42
CA GLY A 319 27.12 -8.43 -18.80
C GLY A 319 25.70 -8.62 -19.34
N PHE A 320 24.70 -8.66 -18.46
CA PHE A 320 23.30 -8.81 -18.84
C PHE A 320 22.79 -7.59 -19.60
N ASP A 321 22.02 -7.81 -20.64
CA ASP A 321 21.25 -6.75 -21.29
C ASP A 321 20.11 -6.24 -20.40
N ALA A 322 19.49 -5.11 -20.78
CA ALA A 322 18.42 -4.50 -19.98
C ALA A 322 17.25 -5.44 -19.70
N THR A 323 16.90 -6.33 -20.65
CA THR A 323 15.83 -7.32 -20.47
C THR A 323 16.22 -8.37 -19.46
N GLN A 324 17.43 -8.91 -19.54
CA GLN A 324 17.94 -9.91 -18.62
C GLN A 324 18.06 -9.34 -17.19
N GLN A 325 18.51 -8.08 -17.06
CA GLN A 325 18.54 -7.38 -15.77
C GLN A 325 17.14 -7.26 -15.15
N ALA A 326 16.13 -6.89 -15.96
CA ALA A 326 14.74 -6.83 -15.50
C ALA A 326 14.21 -8.22 -15.11
N LEU A 327 14.55 -9.26 -15.88
CA LEU A 327 14.16 -10.65 -15.57
C LEU A 327 14.81 -11.17 -14.27
N ALA A 328 15.93 -10.63 -13.82
CA ALA A 328 16.53 -10.99 -12.54
C ALA A 328 15.59 -10.73 -11.34
N PHE A 329 14.64 -9.78 -11.46
CA PHE A 329 13.61 -9.56 -10.47
C PHE A 329 12.63 -10.74 -10.32
N PHE A 330 12.57 -11.68 -11.26
CA PHE A 330 11.77 -12.90 -11.09
C PHE A 330 12.21 -13.76 -9.89
N GLY A 331 13.46 -13.68 -9.45
CA GLY A 331 13.89 -14.33 -8.22
C GLY A 331 13.05 -13.88 -7.02
N ILE A 332 12.82 -12.57 -6.92
CA ILE A 332 11.97 -12.00 -5.85
C ILE A 332 10.51 -12.40 -6.06
N LEU A 333 10.01 -12.45 -7.31
CA LEU A 333 8.62 -12.84 -7.60
C LEU A 333 8.32 -14.28 -7.18
N VAL A 334 9.22 -15.22 -7.50
CA VAL A 334 9.10 -16.62 -7.06
C VAL A 334 9.09 -16.69 -5.54
N GLY A 335 10.01 -16.00 -4.87
CA GLY A 335 10.02 -15.88 -3.41
C GLY A 335 8.71 -15.30 -2.85
N ALA A 336 8.10 -14.33 -3.53
CA ALA A 336 6.82 -13.74 -3.13
C ALA A 336 5.67 -14.76 -3.21
N ILE A 337 5.58 -15.54 -4.30
CA ILE A 337 4.56 -16.59 -4.46
C ILE A 337 4.69 -17.63 -3.35
N LEU A 338 5.91 -18.08 -3.06
CA LEU A 338 6.17 -19.02 -1.97
C LEU A 338 5.80 -18.44 -0.61
N SER A 339 6.07 -17.15 -0.38
CA SER A 339 5.74 -16.45 0.87
C SER A 339 4.24 -16.37 1.10
N VAL A 340 3.48 -16.08 0.05
CA VAL A 340 2.01 -16.05 0.10
C VAL A 340 1.48 -17.44 0.44
N ALA A 341 1.97 -18.48 -0.24
CA ALA A 341 1.57 -19.86 0.03
C ALA A 341 1.88 -20.27 1.48
N MET A 342 3.07 -19.95 1.97
CA MET A 342 3.45 -20.21 3.36
C MET A 342 2.54 -19.46 4.36
N TYR A 343 2.25 -18.21 4.11
CA TYR A 343 1.40 -17.41 4.99
C TYR A 343 -0.05 -17.92 5.01
N LEU A 344 -0.62 -18.24 3.84
CA LEU A 344 -1.97 -18.81 3.74
C LEU A 344 -2.05 -20.21 4.39
N ALA A 345 -1.02 -21.04 4.23
CA ALA A 345 -0.93 -22.33 4.90
C ALA A 345 -0.87 -22.14 6.43
N TRP A 346 -0.05 -21.22 6.92
CA TRP A 346 0.00 -20.89 8.34
C TRP A 346 -1.34 -20.40 8.89
N LEU A 347 -2.04 -19.51 8.15
CA LEU A 347 -3.37 -19.05 8.53
C LEU A 347 -4.36 -20.21 8.64
N TYR A 348 -4.38 -21.09 7.63
CA TYR A 348 -5.36 -22.17 7.55
C TYR A 348 -5.10 -23.29 8.57
N PHE A 349 -3.83 -23.77 8.68
CA PHE A 349 -3.50 -24.92 9.51
C PHE A 349 -3.19 -24.58 10.97
N ILE A 350 -2.74 -23.37 11.27
CA ILE A 350 -2.27 -23.00 12.61
C ILE A 350 -3.14 -21.92 13.24
N TYR A 351 -3.39 -20.80 12.52
CA TYR A 351 -4.05 -19.66 13.13
C TYR A 351 -5.56 -19.82 13.26
N GLN A 352 -6.24 -20.26 12.19
CA GLN A 352 -7.71 -20.43 12.20
C GLN A 352 -8.19 -21.48 13.22
N PRO A 353 -7.58 -22.68 13.37
CA PRO A 353 -7.97 -23.61 14.40
C PRO A 353 -7.86 -23.02 15.82
N ARG A 354 -6.80 -22.24 16.09
CA ARG A 354 -6.63 -21.55 17.37
C ARG A 354 -7.68 -20.48 17.62
N LEU A 355 -8.08 -19.75 16.57
CA LEU A 355 -9.13 -18.73 16.67
C LEU A 355 -10.53 -19.35 16.89
N ALA A 356 -10.72 -20.59 16.41
CA ALA A 356 -11.99 -21.32 16.56
C ALA A 356 -12.11 -22.06 17.91
N ASP A 357 -11.02 -22.21 18.63
CA ASP A 357 -10.97 -22.90 19.94
C ASP A 357 -11.34 -21.89 21.05
N PRO A 358 -12.48 -22.11 21.75
CA PRO A 358 -12.93 -21.22 22.83
C PRO A 358 -11.98 -21.16 24.03
N ASP A 359 -11.16 -22.20 24.21
CA ASP A 359 -10.23 -22.31 25.35
C ASP A 359 -8.90 -21.57 25.10
N VAL A 360 -8.68 -21.06 23.86
CA VAL A 360 -7.46 -20.36 23.48
C VAL A 360 -7.70 -18.85 23.39
N ASP A 361 -7.08 -18.09 24.29
CA ASP A 361 -7.06 -16.64 24.23
C ASP A 361 -6.04 -16.16 23.15
N VAL A 362 -6.54 -15.88 21.95
CA VAL A 362 -5.71 -15.42 20.82
C VAL A 362 -5.40 -13.94 21.00
N GLN A 363 -4.12 -13.63 21.18
CA GLN A 363 -3.62 -12.26 21.34
C GLN A 363 -3.14 -11.68 19.99
N PRO A 364 -3.15 -10.34 19.80
CA PRO A 364 -2.59 -9.69 18.61
C PRO A 364 -1.13 -10.11 18.33
N GLU A 365 -0.36 -10.40 19.36
CA GLU A 365 1.03 -10.87 19.29
C GLU A 365 1.19 -12.19 18.54
N ASP A 366 0.19 -13.06 18.54
CA ASP A 366 0.22 -14.34 17.78
C ASP A 366 0.36 -14.09 16.27
N ARG A 367 -0.02 -12.91 15.78
CA ARG A 367 0.17 -12.49 14.38
C ARG A 367 1.63 -12.31 13.98
N LEU A 368 2.53 -12.13 14.94
CA LEU A 368 3.94 -11.86 14.67
C LEU A 368 4.76 -13.09 14.31
N ARG A 369 4.27 -14.31 14.55
CA ARG A 369 5.00 -15.57 14.30
C ARG A 369 5.52 -15.73 12.87
N PRO A 370 4.73 -15.50 11.79
CA PRO A 370 5.29 -15.53 10.44
C PRO A 370 6.34 -14.45 10.20
N GLY A 371 6.19 -13.29 10.84
CA GLY A 371 7.14 -12.18 10.77
C GLY A 371 8.51 -12.51 11.36
N GLN A 372 8.58 -13.43 12.33
CA GLN A 372 9.86 -13.90 12.88
C GLN A 372 10.67 -14.66 11.84
N VAL A 373 10.01 -15.55 11.07
CA VAL A 373 10.65 -16.25 9.95
C VAL A 373 11.09 -15.24 8.89
N GLY A 374 10.23 -14.28 8.58
CA GLY A 374 10.55 -13.19 7.63
C GLY A 374 11.78 -12.39 8.07
N ALA A 375 11.84 -11.98 9.33
CA ALA A 375 12.95 -11.18 9.84
C ALA A 375 14.33 -11.86 9.66
N VAL A 376 14.40 -13.18 9.81
CA VAL A 376 15.62 -13.96 9.58
C VAL A 376 15.99 -14.05 8.10
N CYS A 377 15.01 -14.06 7.19
CA CYS A 377 15.26 -14.17 5.76
C CYS A 377 15.98 -12.93 5.18
N ILE A 378 15.79 -11.74 5.75
CA ILE A 378 16.41 -10.49 5.24
C ILE A 378 17.94 -10.53 5.32
N PRO A 379 18.59 -10.76 6.50
CA PRO A 379 20.05 -10.84 6.55
C PRO A 379 20.60 -11.99 5.72
N ILE A 380 19.93 -13.16 5.68
CA ILE A 380 20.34 -14.29 4.82
C ILE A 380 20.40 -13.85 3.36
N CYS A 381 19.36 -13.21 2.87
CA CYS A 381 19.31 -12.66 1.52
C CYS A 381 20.48 -11.70 1.24
N LEU A 382 20.72 -10.74 2.13
CA LEU A 382 21.74 -9.71 1.95
C LEU A 382 23.15 -10.29 1.98
N PHE A 383 23.44 -11.25 2.86
CA PHE A 383 24.77 -11.91 2.90
C PHE A 383 24.99 -12.81 1.67
N ILE A 384 23.98 -13.58 1.23
CA ILE A 384 24.11 -14.36 -0.01
C ILE A 384 24.39 -13.42 -1.17
N PHE A 385 23.57 -12.38 -1.37
CA PHE A 385 23.75 -11.43 -2.45
C PHE A 385 25.12 -10.74 -2.40
N ALA A 386 25.58 -10.31 -1.20
CA ALA A 386 26.87 -9.66 -1.00
C ALA A 386 28.05 -10.47 -1.53
N TRP A 387 28.11 -11.76 -1.21
CA TRP A 387 29.27 -12.59 -1.42
C TRP A 387 29.18 -13.49 -2.64
N THR A 388 28.02 -13.58 -3.29
CA THR A 388 27.83 -14.35 -4.53
C THR A 388 27.80 -13.48 -5.80
N SER A 389 27.65 -12.13 -5.65
CA SER A 389 27.66 -11.19 -6.79
C SER A 389 29.08 -10.93 -7.27
N ARG A 390 29.69 -11.92 -7.98
CA ARG A 390 31.05 -11.86 -8.54
C ARG A 390 31.17 -12.77 -9.75
N GLU A 391 32.07 -12.45 -10.69
CA GLU A 391 32.26 -13.18 -11.94
C GLU A 391 32.56 -14.68 -11.77
N SER A 392 33.22 -15.08 -10.67
CA SER A 392 33.55 -16.48 -10.39
C SER A 392 32.34 -17.34 -9.98
N ILE A 393 31.18 -16.74 -9.71
CA ILE A 393 29.99 -17.44 -9.29
C ILE A 393 28.90 -17.27 -10.35
N HIS A 394 28.20 -18.36 -10.66
CA HIS A 394 27.13 -18.34 -11.66
C HIS A 394 26.02 -17.37 -11.27
N TRP A 395 25.53 -16.56 -12.20
CA TRP A 395 24.54 -15.50 -12.01
C TRP A 395 23.24 -15.94 -11.34
N ILE A 396 22.87 -17.22 -11.42
CA ILE A 396 21.64 -17.75 -10.80
C ILE A 396 21.72 -17.72 -9.26
N VAL A 397 22.93 -17.80 -8.69
CA VAL A 397 23.11 -17.87 -7.22
C VAL A 397 22.69 -16.57 -6.54
N PRO A 398 23.15 -15.38 -6.94
CA PRO A 398 22.64 -14.14 -6.38
C PRO A 398 21.13 -13.93 -6.67
N ILE A 399 20.58 -14.41 -7.80
CA ILE A 399 19.12 -14.37 -8.04
C ILE A 399 18.36 -15.23 -7.03
N ILE A 400 18.80 -16.45 -6.75
CA ILE A 400 18.23 -17.30 -5.70
C ILE A 400 18.36 -16.61 -4.33
N GLY A 401 19.50 -15.97 -4.06
CA GLY A 401 19.71 -15.17 -2.86
C GLY A 401 18.67 -14.08 -2.69
N THR A 402 18.34 -13.33 -3.75
CA THR A 402 17.30 -12.31 -3.72
C THR A 402 15.90 -12.88 -3.51
N GLY A 403 15.67 -14.16 -3.85
CA GLY A 403 14.41 -14.85 -3.57
C GLY A 403 14.06 -14.90 -2.08
N PHE A 404 15.05 -14.94 -1.18
CA PHE A 404 14.84 -14.89 0.28
C PHE A 404 14.36 -13.51 0.77
N PHE A 405 14.51 -12.45 -0.04
CA PHE A 405 13.98 -11.13 0.33
C PHE A 405 12.45 -11.12 0.41
N ALA A 406 11.78 -11.79 -0.50
CA ALA A 406 10.32 -11.76 -0.55
C ALA A 406 9.67 -12.38 0.70
N PRO A 407 10.09 -13.55 1.23
CA PRO A 407 9.64 -14.01 2.55
C PRO A 407 9.95 -12.98 3.64
N GLY A 408 11.13 -12.41 3.62
CA GLY A 408 11.53 -11.36 4.55
C GLY A 408 10.60 -10.16 4.54
N PHE A 409 10.34 -9.64 3.38
CA PHE A 409 9.44 -8.50 3.18
C PHE A 409 7.98 -8.87 3.47
N TYR A 410 7.44 -9.89 2.79
CA TYR A 410 6.03 -10.21 2.81
C TYR A 410 5.55 -10.69 4.18
N LEU A 411 6.23 -11.69 4.77
CA LEU A 411 5.82 -12.24 6.05
C LEU A 411 5.93 -11.22 7.18
N THR A 412 7.00 -10.43 7.18
CA THR A 412 7.19 -9.38 8.19
C THR A 412 6.13 -8.30 8.04
N PHE A 413 5.92 -7.79 6.82
CA PHE A 413 4.96 -6.73 6.54
C PHE A 413 3.52 -7.17 6.86
N GLN A 414 3.16 -8.40 6.46
CA GLN A 414 1.84 -8.98 6.72
C GLN A 414 1.57 -9.15 8.22
N SER A 415 2.56 -9.68 8.95
CA SER A 415 2.47 -9.85 10.40
C SER A 415 2.29 -8.51 11.11
N ILE A 416 3.07 -7.52 10.72
CA ILE A 416 3.03 -6.18 11.29
C ILE A 416 1.69 -5.48 11.02
N LEU A 417 1.19 -5.51 9.77
CA LEU A 417 -0.09 -4.87 9.43
C LEU A 417 -1.25 -5.46 10.25
N ASN A 418 -1.31 -6.79 10.37
CA ASN A 418 -2.35 -7.43 11.16
C ASN A 418 -2.20 -7.13 12.66
N TYR A 419 -0.97 -7.20 13.19
CA TYR A 419 -0.68 -6.87 14.59
C TYR A 419 -1.08 -5.42 14.93
N LEU A 420 -0.67 -4.46 14.12
CA LEU A 420 -1.00 -3.05 14.32
C LEU A 420 -2.51 -2.79 14.16
N GLY A 421 -3.15 -3.41 13.17
CA GLY A 421 -4.59 -3.28 12.95
C GLY A 421 -5.43 -3.79 14.12
N GLU A 422 -5.02 -4.89 14.77
CA GLU A 422 -5.69 -5.44 15.94
C GLU A 422 -5.33 -4.70 17.24
N SER A 423 -4.10 -4.19 17.34
CA SER A 423 -3.64 -3.45 18.54
C SER A 423 -4.17 -2.02 18.60
N TYR A 424 -4.48 -1.40 17.47
CA TYR A 424 -4.92 0.00 17.37
C TYR A 424 -6.20 0.16 16.52
N PRO A 425 -7.31 -0.51 16.84
CA PRO A 425 -8.49 -0.60 15.96
C PRO A 425 -9.14 0.75 15.68
N ARG A 426 -9.03 1.73 16.60
CA ARG A 426 -9.56 3.08 16.42
C ARG A 426 -8.66 3.98 15.54
N HIS A 427 -7.39 3.62 15.38
CA HIS A 427 -6.36 4.43 14.73
C HIS A 427 -5.67 3.71 13.57
N VAL A 428 -6.28 2.66 13.00
CA VAL A 428 -5.66 1.80 11.97
C VAL A 428 -5.12 2.61 10.78
N ALA A 429 -5.95 3.49 10.23
CA ALA A 429 -5.57 4.29 9.07
C ALA A 429 -4.41 5.26 9.39
N SER A 430 -4.41 5.85 10.58
CA SER A 430 -3.38 6.74 11.10
C SER A 430 -2.04 6.02 11.27
N VAL A 431 -2.08 4.84 11.90
CA VAL A 431 -0.89 4.00 12.13
C VAL A 431 -0.30 3.54 10.79
N PHE A 432 -1.13 3.15 9.83
CA PHE A 432 -0.69 2.76 8.50
C PHE A 432 -0.13 3.95 7.70
N ALA A 433 -0.72 5.13 7.84
CA ALA A 433 -0.21 6.36 7.21
C ALA A 433 1.17 6.72 7.75
N GLY A 434 1.36 6.69 9.07
CA GLY A 434 2.64 6.93 9.71
C GLY A 434 3.70 5.90 9.33
N ASN A 435 3.36 4.61 9.35
CA ASN A 435 4.27 3.56 8.88
C ASN A 435 4.66 3.77 7.41
N THR A 436 3.71 4.18 6.57
CA THR A 436 3.98 4.49 5.17
C THR A 436 4.92 5.67 5.02
N PHE A 437 4.76 6.73 5.82
CA PHE A 437 5.65 7.88 5.82
C PHE A 437 7.10 7.47 6.14
N PHE A 438 7.33 6.76 7.23
CA PHE A 438 8.67 6.36 7.66
C PHE A 438 9.36 5.46 6.63
N ARG A 439 8.71 4.37 6.21
CA ARG A 439 9.31 3.41 5.27
C ARG A 439 9.56 4.02 3.89
N SER A 440 8.66 4.89 3.42
CA SER A 440 8.79 5.50 2.10
C SER A 440 9.83 6.61 2.07
N SER A 441 9.93 7.41 3.14
CA SER A 441 10.98 8.42 3.26
C SER A 441 12.37 7.80 3.17
N PHE A 442 12.59 6.69 3.88
CA PHE A 442 13.86 5.96 3.83
C PHE A 442 14.05 5.21 2.50
N GLY A 443 12.98 4.56 1.98
CA GLY A 443 12.98 3.90 0.67
C GLY A 443 13.30 4.84 -0.49
N GLY A 444 12.87 6.10 -0.42
CA GLY A 444 13.22 7.11 -1.41
C GLY A 444 14.61 7.73 -1.21
N ALA A 445 15.08 7.83 0.04
CA ALA A 445 16.39 8.41 0.34
C ALA A 445 17.55 7.45 0.04
N LEU A 446 17.39 6.15 0.33
CA LEU A 446 18.49 5.19 0.25
C LEU A 446 19.05 4.98 -1.17
N PRO A 447 18.25 4.94 -2.26
CA PRO A 447 18.79 4.85 -3.63
C PRO A 447 19.73 6.00 -3.99
N LEU A 448 19.54 7.19 -3.45
CA LEU A 448 20.43 8.33 -3.68
C LEU A 448 21.83 8.12 -3.09
N ALA A 449 21.96 7.27 -2.07
CA ALA A 449 23.23 6.89 -1.48
C ALA A 449 23.93 5.73 -2.24
N ALA A 450 23.19 4.99 -3.08
CA ALA A 450 23.68 3.79 -3.78
C ALA A 450 24.97 4.02 -4.57
N PRO A 451 25.10 5.07 -5.42
CA PRO A 451 26.32 5.26 -6.20
C PRO A 451 27.57 5.46 -5.31
N ARG A 452 27.42 6.22 -4.22
CA ARG A 452 28.52 6.41 -3.25
C ARG A 452 28.87 5.14 -2.50
N MET A 453 27.84 4.38 -2.07
CA MET A 453 28.04 3.09 -1.39
C MET A 453 28.78 2.09 -2.30
N LEU A 454 28.40 1.99 -3.57
CA LEU A 454 29.04 1.09 -4.53
C LEU A 454 30.47 1.50 -4.83
N GLN A 455 30.75 2.81 -4.99
CA GLN A 455 32.10 3.32 -5.27
C GLN A 455 33.04 3.16 -4.08
N SER A 456 32.58 3.39 -2.85
CA SER A 456 33.43 3.37 -1.66
C SER A 456 33.61 1.99 -1.02
N LEU A 457 32.55 1.19 -1.00
CA LEU A 457 32.53 -0.10 -0.31
C LEU A 457 32.52 -1.30 -1.26
N GLY A 458 32.12 -1.08 -2.52
CA GLY A 458 31.80 -2.18 -3.44
C GLY A 458 30.52 -2.92 -3.03
N ILE A 459 30.02 -3.81 -3.91
CA ILE A 459 28.74 -4.50 -3.69
C ILE A 459 28.76 -5.42 -2.45
N GLY A 460 29.89 -6.10 -2.21
CA GLY A 460 30.04 -7.02 -1.09
C GLY A 460 29.87 -6.35 0.27
N TRP A 461 30.64 -5.31 0.55
CA TRP A 461 30.60 -4.61 1.84
C TRP A 461 29.37 -3.71 1.97
N ALA A 462 28.89 -3.10 0.87
CA ALA A 462 27.65 -2.33 0.89
C ALA A 462 26.46 -3.20 1.34
N SER A 463 26.29 -4.38 0.72
CA SER A 463 25.23 -5.32 1.10
C SER A 463 25.47 -5.94 2.49
N THR A 464 26.73 -6.21 2.86
CA THR A 464 27.08 -6.75 4.19
C THR A 464 26.74 -5.76 5.30
N THR A 465 26.99 -4.46 5.11
CA THR A 465 26.60 -3.42 6.07
C THR A 465 25.10 -3.42 6.33
N LEU A 466 24.28 -3.47 5.26
CA LEU A 466 22.84 -3.59 5.38
C LEU A 466 22.42 -4.92 6.04
N GLY A 467 23.16 -6.00 5.75
CA GLY A 467 22.98 -7.31 6.37
C GLY A 467 23.16 -7.26 7.89
N PHE A 468 24.22 -6.62 8.39
CA PHE A 468 24.43 -6.45 9.82
C PHE A 468 23.39 -5.55 10.47
N ILE A 469 22.99 -4.45 9.83
CA ILE A 469 21.90 -3.60 10.32
C ILE A 469 20.60 -4.41 10.42
N SER A 470 20.27 -5.21 9.39
CA SER A 470 19.09 -6.07 9.42
C SER A 470 19.17 -7.14 10.52
N LEU A 471 20.36 -7.70 10.78
CA LEU A 471 20.58 -8.68 11.83
C LEU A 471 20.28 -8.13 13.23
N VAL A 472 20.63 -6.86 13.48
CA VAL A 472 20.30 -6.17 14.74
C VAL A 472 18.79 -6.02 14.92
N LEU A 473 18.02 -5.96 13.82
CA LEU A 473 16.56 -5.83 13.85
C LEU A 473 15.82 -7.18 13.90
N VAL A 474 16.50 -8.32 13.65
CA VAL A 474 15.88 -9.66 13.73
C VAL A 474 15.19 -9.93 15.06
N PRO A 475 15.73 -9.54 16.23
CA PRO A 475 15.07 -9.80 17.52
C PRO A 475 13.73 -9.08 17.70
N LEU A 476 13.44 -8.05 16.89
CA LEU A 476 12.29 -7.18 17.07
C LEU A 476 10.93 -7.93 17.10
N PRO A 477 10.57 -8.75 16.09
CA PRO A 477 9.31 -9.50 16.13
C PRO A 477 9.23 -10.48 17.31
N PHE A 478 10.37 -11.03 17.77
CA PHE A 478 10.43 -11.92 18.94
C PHE A 478 10.19 -11.15 20.24
N VAL A 479 10.77 -9.97 20.37
CA VAL A 479 10.55 -9.08 21.52
C VAL A 479 9.10 -8.61 21.57
N LEU A 480 8.52 -8.24 20.42
CA LEU A 480 7.11 -7.84 20.34
C LEU A 480 6.18 -9.01 20.67
N GLU A 481 6.45 -10.24 20.22
CA GLU A 481 5.63 -11.41 20.61
C GLU A 481 5.68 -11.63 22.12
N ARG A 482 6.87 -11.56 22.73
CA ARG A 482 7.04 -11.88 24.16
C ARG A 482 6.60 -10.77 25.10
N TYR A 483 6.83 -9.52 24.72
CA TYR A 483 6.62 -8.35 25.58
C TYR A 483 5.57 -7.37 25.03
N GLY A 484 4.93 -7.67 23.91
CA GLY A 484 3.98 -6.78 23.22
C GLY A 484 2.85 -6.32 24.13
N LYS A 485 2.23 -7.22 24.90
CA LYS A 485 1.21 -6.88 25.88
C LYS A 485 1.68 -5.82 26.90
N ARG A 486 2.91 -5.94 27.40
CA ARG A 486 3.51 -4.95 28.31
C ARG A 486 3.86 -3.65 27.62
N LEU A 487 4.36 -3.71 26.39
CA LEU A 487 4.67 -2.52 25.59
C LEU A 487 3.42 -1.75 25.22
N ARG A 488 2.33 -2.47 24.84
CA ARG A 488 1.03 -1.85 24.58
C ARG A 488 0.44 -1.17 25.81
N SER A 489 0.65 -1.72 27.02
CA SER A 489 0.17 -1.06 28.25
C SER A 489 0.84 0.28 28.54
N TRP A 490 1.98 0.61 27.91
CA TRP A 490 2.62 1.92 27.97
C TRP A 490 2.07 2.89 26.91
N SER A 491 1.40 2.36 25.89
CA SER A 491 0.74 3.17 24.88
C SER A 491 -0.54 3.80 25.42
N ARG A 492 -0.77 5.06 25.09
CA ARG A 492 -2.04 5.76 25.40
C ARG A 492 -3.13 5.46 24.37
N TYR A 493 -2.81 4.77 23.29
CA TYR A 493 -3.63 4.59 22.09
C TYR A 493 -3.95 3.12 21.80
N ALA A 494 -3.20 2.18 22.40
CA ALA A 494 -3.44 0.75 22.26
C ALA A 494 -4.60 0.31 23.17
N ASN A 495 -5.39 -0.67 22.71
CA ASN A 495 -6.40 -1.35 23.51
C ASN A 495 -5.80 -2.50 24.31
#